data_0a19fc3daa041c9ce1ebff791ec9c93a
#
_entry.id   0a19fc3daa041c9ce1ebff791ec9c93a
#
_cell.length_a   1.000
_cell.length_b   1.000
_cell.length_c   1.000
_cell.angle_alpha   90.00
_cell.angle_beta   90.00
_cell.angle_gamma   90.00
#
_symmetry.space_group_name_H-M   'P 1'
#
loop_
_entity.id
_entity.type
_entity.pdbx_description
1 polymer ?
#
loop_
_entity_poly.entity_id
_entity_poly.type
_entity_poly.pdbx_seq_one_letter_code
_entity_poly.pdbx_strand_id
1 'polypeptide(L)'
;MKNRIKTLRIEKGLSQTELSEKIGCTQQSLSKIENGLQVPDVDLAFKIANYFNVTVEFLYYETNFSGSIKTDHEFNEFTEHLQRLMKYLKL
;
A
#
# COMPACT_ATOMS: atom_id res chain seq x y z
N MET A 1 10.13 -3.69 -4.92
CA MET A 1 8.71 -3.92 -5.20
C MET A 1 8.03 -2.60 -5.49
N LYS A 2 7.41 -2.49 -6.64
CA LYS A 2 6.71 -1.26 -7.01
C LYS A 2 5.48 -1.03 -6.14
N ASN A 3 5.21 0.23 -5.86
CA ASN A 3 4.06 0.59 -5.06
C ASN A 3 3.57 1.99 -5.43
N ARG A 4 2.43 2.38 -4.88
CA ARG A 4 1.79 3.65 -5.15
C ARG A 4 1.98 4.68 -4.04
N ILE A 5 2.84 4.41 -3.07
CA ILE A 5 2.97 5.26 -1.89
C ILE A 5 3.43 6.66 -2.27
N LYS A 6 4.44 6.78 -3.12
CA LYS A 6 4.95 8.08 -3.56
C LYS A 6 3.86 8.90 -4.26
N THR A 7 3.12 8.25 -5.16
CA THR A 7 2.03 8.92 -5.89
C THR A 7 0.97 9.45 -4.93
N LEU A 8 0.54 8.60 -3.99
CA LEU A 8 -0.46 9.01 -3.00
C LEU A 8 0.05 10.13 -2.11
N ARG A 9 1.33 10.05 -1.72
CA ARG A 9 1.96 11.09 -0.91
C ARG A 9 1.94 12.44 -1.64
N ILE A 10 2.35 12.44 -2.90
CA ILE A 10 2.41 13.66 -3.70
C ILE A 10 1.00 14.23 -3.91
N GLU A 11 0.02 13.39 -4.15
CA GLU A 11 -1.37 13.82 -4.28
C GLU A 11 -1.88 14.53 -3.03
N LYS A 12 -1.40 14.13 -1.86
CA LYS A 12 -1.74 14.81 -0.59
C LYS A 12 -0.84 16.01 -0.28
N GLY A 13 0.12 16.30 -1.14
CA GLY A 13 1.02 17.43 -0.94
C GLY A 13 2.00 17.25 0.21
N LEU A 14 2.38 16.03 0.52
CA LEU A 14 3.27 15.72 1.64
C LEU A 14 4.70 15.47 1.18
N SER A 15 5.66 15.93 1.98
CA SER A 15 7.05 15.52 1.83
C SER A 15 7.26 14.13 2.41
N GLN A 16 8.38 13.50 2.09
CA GLN A 16 8.74 12.21 2.71
C GLN A 16 8.85 12.36 4.22
N THR A 17 9.45 13.44 4.71
CA THR A 17 9.59 13.70 6.13
C THR A 17 8.23 13.79 6.80
N GLU A 18 7.30 14.53 6.21
CA GLU A 18 5.96 14.69 6.77
C GLU A 18 5.22 13.37 6.84
N LEU A 19 5.26 12.58 5.76
CA LEU A 19 4.59 11.28 5.77
C LEU A 19 5.24 10.32 6.78
N SER A 20 6.58 10.28 6.83
CA SER A 20 7.27 9.40 7.75
C SER A 20 6.89 9.67 9.21
N GLU A 21 6.72 10.93 9.56
CA GLU A 21 6.28 11.30 10.91
C GLU A 21 4.86 10.80 11.18
N LYS A 22 3.98 10.91 10.19
CA LYS A 22 2.56 10.50 10.34
C LYS A 22 2.39 8.99 10.46
N ILE A 23 3.25 8.22 9.82
CA ILE A 23 3.14 6.75 9.86
C ILE A 23 4.14 6.09 10.81
N GLY A 24 4.99 6.88 11.46
CA GLY A 24 5.87 6.36 12.50
C GLY A 24 7.09 5.60 11.99
N CYS A 25 7.69 6.04 10.90
CA CYS A 25 8.95 5.48 10.42
C CYS A 25 9.95 6.59 10.14
N THR A 26 11.20 6.22 9.83
CA THR A 26 12.20 7.20 9.44
C THR A 26 12.01 7.62 7.99
N GLN A 27 12.49 8.82 7.66
CA GLN A 27 12.44 9.31 6.29
C GLN A 27 13.27 8.41 5.36
N GLN A 28 14.39 7.88 5.85
CA GLN A 28 15.23 6.96 5.08
C GLN A 28 14.50 5.65 4.77
N SER A 29 13.79 5.09 5.75
CA SER A 29 12.97 3.91 5.53
C SER A 29 11.88 4.17 4.50
N LEU A 30 11.19 5.30 4.64
CA LEU A 30 10.12 5.64 3.69
C LEU A 30 10.68 5.80 2.28
N SER A 31 11.84 6.44 2.13
CA SER A 31 12.49 6.58 0.83
C SER A 31 12.77 5.22 0.19
N LYS A 32 13.31 4.29 0.97
CA LYS A 32 13.58 2.93 0.47
C LYS A 32 12.30 2.20 0.12
N ILE A 33 11.27 2.35 0.93
CA ILE A 33 9.97 1.73 0.65
C ILE A 33 9.37 2.29 -0.65
N GLU A 34 9.39 3.60 -0.82
CA GLU A 34 8.86 4.23 -2.05
C GLU A 34 9.61 3.77 -3.30
N ASN A 35 10.91 3.55 -3.17
CA ASN A 35 11.74 3.11 -4.30
C ASN A 35 11.76 1.59 -4.50
N GLY A 36 11.02 0.86 -3.69
CA GLY A 36 10.94 -0.59 -3.82
C GLY A 36 12.14 -1.35 -3.29
N LEU A 37 13.01 -0.68 -2.52
CA LEU A 37 14.23 -1.27 -1.97
C LEU A 37 14.00 -1.92 -0.60
N GLN A 38 12.89 -1.63 0.03
CA GLN A 38 12.52 -2.17 1.33
C GLN A 38 11.02 -2.46 1.35
N VAL A 39 10.64 -3.60 1.92
CA VAL A 39 9.24 -3.95 2.12
C VAL A 39 8.89 -3.64 3.58
N PRO A 40 7.85 -2.86 3.85
CA PRO A 40 7.44 -2.60 5.22
C PRO A 40 6.89 -3.87 5.87
N ASP A 41 6.98 -3.95 7.19
CA ASP A 41 6.28 -5.01 7.91
C ASP A 41 4.77 -4.78 7.84
N VAL A 42 4.01 -5.74 8.36
CA VAL A 42 2.55 -5.70 8.27
C VAL A 42 1.97 -4.48 8.98
N ASP A 43 2.49 -4.16 10.16
CA ASP A 43 1.99 -3.01 10.91
C ASP A 43 2.20 -1.72 10.15
N LEU A 44 3.37 -1.53 9.57
CA LEU A 44 3.68 -0.32 8.83
C LEU A 44 2.88 -0.25 7.53
N ALA A 45 2.77 -1.36 6.82
CA ALA A 45 1.97 -1.43 5.60
C ALA A 45 0.51 -1.04 5.88
N PHE A 46 -0.03 -1.53 6.98
CA PHE A 46 -1.40 -1.24 7.39
C PHE A 46 -1.56 0.24 7.77
N LYS A 47 -0.58 0.80 8.47
CA LYS A 47 -0.61 2.23 8.81
C LYS A 47 -0.59 3.11 7.57
N ILE A 48 0.23 2.76 6.58
CA ILE A 48 0.29 3.50 5.33
C ILE A 48 -1.07 3.42 4.60
N ALA A 49 -1.60 2.22 4.47
CA ALA A 49 -2.88 2.02 3.81
C ALA A 49 -4.01 2.79 4.50
N ASN A 50 -4.06 2.72 5.83
CA ASN A 50 -5.06 3.45 6.60
C ASN A 50 -4.91 4.96 6.45
N TYR A 51 -3.69 5.45 6.46
CA TYR A 51 -3.44 6.88 6.30
C TYR A 51 -4.01 7.41 4.99
N PHE A 52 -3.81 6.65 3.91
CA PHE A 52 -4.32 7.02 2.59
C PHE A 52 -5.73 6.53 2.32
N ASN A 53 -6.33 5.83 3.27
CA ASN A 53 -7.68 5.27 3.13
C ASN A 53 -7.81 4.35 1.91
N VAL A 54 -6.82 3.50 1.74
CA VAL A 54 -6.77 2.50 0.67
C VAL A 54 -6.43 1.15 1.27
N THR A 55 -6.51 0.10 0.46
CA THR A 55 -6.10 -1.24 0.90
C THR A 55 -4.59 -1.42 0.69
N VAL A 56 -4.00 -2.36 1.41
CA VAL A 56 -2.59 -2.72 1.20
C VAL A 56 -2.38 -3.26 -0.21
N GLU A 57 -3.35 -3.98 -0.74
CA GLU A 57 -3.29 -4.45 -2.12
C GLU A 57 -3.21 -3.31 -3.12
N PHE A 58 -3.98 -2.27 -2.93
CA PHE A 58 -3.94 -1.10 -3.79
C PHE A 58 -2.56 -0.46 -3.76
N LEU A 59 -1.88 -0.48 -2.61
CA LEU A 59 -0.54 0.07 -2.50
C LEU A 59 0.49 -0.71 -3.32
N TYR A 60 0.37 -2.04 -3.34
CA TYR A 60 1.43 -2.91 -3.84
C TYR A 60 1.09 -3.70 -5.08
N TYR A 61 -0.18 -3.86 -5.38
CA TYR A 61 -0.58 -4.70 -6.48
C TYR A 61 -0.71 -3.88 -7.76
N GLU A 62 0.01 -4.30 -8.82
CA GLU A 62 -0.09 -3.65 -10.11
C GLU A 62 -1.35 -4.10 -10.86
N THR A 63 -2.50 -3.91 -10.25
CA THR A 63 -3.75 -4.23 -10.91
C THR A 63 -4.52 -2.94 -11.15
N ASN A 64 -5.26 -2.93 -12.23
CA ASN A 64 -6.17 -1.85 -12.53
C ASN A 64 -7.49 -2.01 -11.79
N PHE A 65 -7.46 -2.51 -10.54
CA PHE A 65 -8.65 -2.58 -9.71
C PHE A 65 -9.08 -1.20 -9.24
N SER A 66 -8.99 -0.22 -10.10
CA SER A 66 -9.57 1.09 -9.86
C SER A 66 -11.01 1.07 -10.33
N GLY A 67 -11.79 0.19 -9.75
CA GLY A 67 -13.22 0.28 -9.87
C GLY A 67 -13.91 -0.52 -10.97
N SER A 68 -13.23 -1.20 -11.89
CA SER A 68 -13.91 -2.10 -12.80
C SER A 68 -13.16 -3.41 -12.91
N ILE A 69 -13.77 -4.45 -12.38
CA ILE A 69 -13.30 -5.82 -12.50
C ILE A 69 -13.74 -6.29 -13.89
N LYS A 70 -12.77 -6.57 -14.76
CA LYS A 70 -13.07 -6.87 -16.16
C LYS A 70 -13.32 -8.33 -16.43
N THR A 71 -12.81 -9.24 -15.59
CA THR A 71 -12.96 -10.68 -15.77
C THR A 71 -13.14 -11.39 -14.45
N ASP A 72 -13.73 -12.58 -14.48
CA ASP A 72 -13.86 -13.43 -13.29
C ASP A 72 -12.48 -13.78 -12.71
N HIS A 73 -11.49 -13.94 -13.57
CA HIS A 73 -10.13 -14.23 -13.13
C HIS A 73 -9.55 -13.09 -12.30
N GLU A 74 -9.72 -11.86 -12.75
CA GLU A 74 -9.27 -10.68 -12.00
C GLU A 74 -9.98 -10.56 -10.66
N PHE A 75 -11.29 -10.82 -10.65
CA PHE A 75 -12.07 -10.81 -9.43
C PHE A 75 -11.58 -11.86 -8.43
N ASN A 76 -11.37 -13.09 -8.91
CA ASN A 76 -10.90 -14.18 -8.08
C ASN A 76 -9.52 -13.89 -7.53
N GLU A 77 -8.62 -13.36 -8.34
CA GLU A 77 -7.29 -12.98 -7.94
C GLU A 77 -7.33 -11.91 -6.86
N PHE A 78 -8.15 -10.88 -7.05
CA PHE A 78 -8.34 -9.83 -6.05
C PHE A 78 -8.87 -10.40 -4.74
N THR A 79 -9.87 -11.26 -4.81
CA THR A 79 -10.49 -11.89 -3.65
C THR A 79 -9.47 -12.75 -2.88
N GLU A 80 -8.64 -13.50 -3.59
CA GLU A 80 -7.59 -14.32 -2.97
C GLU A 80 -6.57 -13.45 -2.22
N HIS A 81 -6.15 -12.36 -2.83
CA HIS A 81 -5.22 -11.43 -2.20
C HIS A 81 -5.83 -10.80 -0.95
N LEU A 82 -7.07 -10.38 -1.05
CA LEU A 82 -7.78 -9.81 0.08
C LEU A 82 -7.90 -10.81 1.22
N GLN A 83 -8.24 -12.05 0.91
CA GLN A 83 -8.34 -13.12 1.92
C GLN A 83 -7.01 -13.40 2.59
N ARG A 84 -5.91 -13.44 1.82
CA ARG A 84 -4.57 -13.62 2.38
C ARG A 84 -4.21 -12.50 3.36
N LEU A 85 -4.48 -11.26 2.96
CA LEU A 85 -4.19 -10.11 3.81
C LEU A 85 -5.03 -10.16 5.08
N MET A 86 -6.31 -10.45 4.96
CA MET A 86 -7.20 -10.56 6.12
C MET A 86 -6.74 -11.65 7.07
N LYS A 87 -6.36 -12.80 6.54
CA LYS A 87 -5.84 -13.90 7.34
C LYS A 87 -4.54 -13.51 8.04
N TYR A 88 -3.65 -12.86 7.33
CA TYR A 88 -2.36 -12.42 7.86
C TYR A 88 -2.54 -11.38 8.96
N LEU A 89 -3.46 -10.45 8.77
CA LEU A 89 -3.75 -9.38 9.72
C LEU A 89 -4.72 -9.81 10.81
N LYS A 90 -5.23 -11.01 10.77
CA LYS A 90 -6.21 -11.55 11.73
C LYS A 90 -7.50 -10.74 11.79
N LEU A 91 -7.93 -10.27 10.64
CA LEU A 91 -9.18 -9.54 10.51
C LEU A 91 -10.36 -10.47 10.24
#